data_98e15db9edd9b9bb9bfc16f156a15100
#
_entry.id   98e15db9edd9b9bb9bfc16f156a15100
#
_cell.length_a   1.000
_cell.length_b   1.000
_cell.length_c   1.000
_cell.angle_alpha   90.00
_cell.angle_beta   90.00
_cell.angle_gamma   90.00
#
_symmetry.space_group_name_H-M   'P 1'
#
loop_
_entity.id
_entity.type
_entity.pdbx_description
1 polymer ?
#
loop_
_entity_poly.entity_id
_entity_poly.type
_entity_poly.pdbx_seq_one_letter_code
_entity_poly.pdbx_strand_id
1 'polypeptide(L)'
;KKVKKFNNKENKSTEKIYRVKSEWVKKAIVNKNIYEKKYSQSLKDNDGFWRKEGKRISWIKPYTKIKDVKYSSSDVNIKWFYDGTLNASANCIDRHLKNNKDKIAITWVGDDPKVQKKITYKQLHNEVCKIANGLKEIGVQKGDRVTIYLTMIPELAYTMLACARIGAIHSIIFGGFSPDSIAGRINDCDSDYVVTADEGVRGGKTIPLKSITDEALMDCPNVKKCVVVKRTGGEISWDDSRDVWYHDITKNVSSYCEPEEMNAEDPLFILYTSGSTGKPKGVLHTTGGYLVYASMTHQYIFNYKPKDI
;
A
#
# COMPACT_ATOMS: atom_id res chain seq x y z
N LYS A 1 51.75 33.37 20.83
CA LYS A 1 50.83 32.22 20.85
C LYS A 1 50.67 31.69 19.43
N LYS A 2 51.26 30.51 19.15
CA LYS A 2 51.23 29.82 17.84
C LYS A 2 49.86 29.18 17.66
N VAL A 3 49.14 29.57 16.60
CA VAL A 3 47.89 28.93 16.15
C VAL A 3 48.29 27.65 15.42
N LYS A 4 47.90 26.49 15.94
CA LYS A 4 48.07 25.20 15.27
C LYS A 4 47.11 25.17 14.07
N LYS A 5 47.66 25.09 12.85
CA LYS A 5 46.91 24.74 11.66
C LYS A 5 46.42 23.30 11.78
N PHE A 6 45.10 23.09 11.84
CA PHE A 6 44.49 21.77 11.64
C PHE A 6 44.65 21.39 10.17
N ASN A 7 45.43 20.40 9.88
CA ASN A 7 45.47 19.72 8.58
C ASN A 7 44.20 18.90 8.45
N ASN A 8 43.20 19.39 7.69
CA ASN A 8 42.14 18.58 7.17
C ASN A 8 42.74 17.60 6.14
N LYS A 9 43.07 16.38 6.58
CA LYS A 9 43.17 15.25 5.67
C LYS A 9 41.74 14.91 5.25
N GLU A 10 41.32 15.34 4.05
CA GLU A 10 40.15 14.82 3.36
C GLU A 10 40.30 13.29 3.28
N ASN A 11 39.54 12.55 4.08
CA ASN A 11 39.28 11.15 3.83
C ASN A 11 38.56 11.07 2.49
N LYS A 12 39.28 10.87 1.39
CA LYS A 12 38.67 10.48 0.11
C LYS A 12 37.97 9.15 0.37
N SER A 13 36.62 9.18 0.43
CA SER A 13 35.83 7.96 0.48
C SER A 13 36.26 7.09 -0.71
N THR A 14 36.60 5.86 -0.43
CA THR A 14 36.94 4.84 -1.46
C THR A 14 35.68 4.29 -2.11
N GLU A 15 34.56 5.00 -2.04
CA GLU A 15 33.30 4.58 -2.64
C GLU A 15 33.44 4.55 -4.15
N LYS A 16 33.16 3.38 -4.71
CA LYS A 16 33.22 3.16 -6.15
C LYS A 16 32.03 3.84 -6.83
N ILE A 17 32.33 4.89 -7.60
CA ILE A 17 31.31 5.60 -8.37
C ILE A 17 31.04 4.86 -9.68
N TYR A 18 29.79 4.42 -9.87
CA TYR A 18 29.31 3.80 -11.10
C TYR A 18 28.69 4.85 -12.02
N ARG A 19 29.19 4.97 -13.23
CA ARG A 19 28.60 5.86 -14.24
C ARG A 19 27.30 5.27 -14.79
N VAL A 20 26.27 6.11 -14.92
CA VAL A 20 25.02 5.70 -15.54
C VAL A 20 25.27 5.43 -17.03
N LYS A 21 24.78 4.30 -17.53
CA LYS A 21 24.92 3.92 -18.96
C LYS A 21 24.20 4.94 -19.84
N SER A 22 24.82 5.30 -20.96
CA SER A 22 24.29 6.33 -21.89
C SER A 22 22.91 5.97 -22.45
N GLU A 23 22.61 4.70 -22.64
CA GLU A 23 21.29 4.22 -23.08
C GLU A 23 20.18 4.52 -22.07
N TRP A 24 20.47 4.46 -20.76
CA TRP A 24 19.53 4.79 -19.70
C TRP A 24 19.28 6.30 -19.64
N VAL A 25 20.35 7.09 -19.76
CA VAL A 25 20.24 8.56 -19.81
C VAL A 25 19.35 9.01 -20.98
N LYS A 26 19.55 8.41 -22.17
CA LYS A 26 18.75 8.75 -23.37
C LYS A 26 17.27 8.36 -23.23
N LYS A 27 16.96 7.31 -22.49
CA LYS A 27 15.59 6.80 -22.29
C LYS A 27 14.91 7.37 -21.04
N ALA A 28 15.58 8.17 -20.24
CA ALA A 28 15.00 8.74 -19.02
C ALA A 28 13.88 9.74 -19.35
N ILE A 29 12.73 9.60 -18.66
CA ILE A 29 11.62 10.57 -18.74
C ILE A 29 12.05 11.91 -18.13
N VAL A 30 12.85 11.87 -17.06
CA VAL A 30 13.37 13.04 -16.37
C VAL A 30 14.89 13.02 -16.43
N ASN A 31 15.47 13.92 -17.23
CA ASN A 31 16.91 14.21 -17.23
C ASN A 31 17.21 15.39 -16.28
N LYS A 32 18.51 15.75 -16.15
CA LYS A 32 18.95 16.83 -15.25
C LYS A 32 18.20 18.15 -15.49
N ASN A 33 18.07 18.57 -16.74
CA ASN A 33 17.41 19.85 -17.07
C ASN A 33 15.92 19.84 -16.71
N ILE A 34 15.23 18.71 -16.97
CA ILE A 34 13.81 18.55 -16.62
C ILE A 34 13.65 18.54 -15.09
N TYR A 35 14.55 17.85 -14.39
CA TYR A 35 14.56 17.85 -12.92
C TYR A 35 14.72 19.26 -12.35
N GLU A 36 15.74 20.00 -12.78
CA GLU A 36 16.02 21.35 -12.30
C GLU A 36 14.84 22.29 -12.55
N LYS A 37 14.22 22.19 -13.74
CA LYS A 37 13.02 22.97 -14.08
C LYS A 37 11.85 22.63 -13.16
N LYS A 38 11.54 21.34 -12.97
CA LYS A 38 10.45 20.89 -12.08
C LYS A 38 10.71 21.28 -10.64
N TYR A 39 11.94 21.09 -10.16
CA TYR A 39 12.33 21.44 -8.79
C TYR A 39 12.21 22.96 -8.57
N SER A 40 12.74 23.77 -9.48
CA SER A 40 12.59 25.23 -9.41
C SER A 40 11.12 25.66 -9.40
N GLN A 41 10.27 25.03 -10.23
CA GLN A 41 8.83 25.31 -10.25
C GLN A 41 8.18 24.93 -8.93
N SER A 42 8.51 23.77 -8.35
CA SER A 42 7.93 23.32 -7.09
C SER A 42 8.26 24.23 -5.89
N LEU A 43 9.36 24.99 -5.96
CA LEU A 43 9.74 25.96 -4.94
C LEU A 43 9.11 27.36 -5.20
N LYS A 44 9.09 27.81 -6.47
CA LYS A 44 8.63 29.15 -6.84
C LYS A 44 7.10 29.28 -6.87
N ASP A 45 6.42 28.23 -7.33
CA ASP A 45 4.97 28.15 -7.45
C ASP A 45 4.51 26.76 -7.01
N ASN A 46 4.59 26.52 -5.73
CA ASN A 46 4.27 25.21 -5.13
C ASN A 46 2.82 24.80 -5.43
N ASP A 47 1.87 25.68 -5.27
CA ASP A 47 0.45 25.40 -5.50
C ASP A 47 0.17 25.12 -6.99
N GLY A 48 0.74 25.88 -7.90
CA GLY A 48 0.61 25.63 -9.35
C GLY A 48 1.27 24.31 -9.78
N PHE A 49 2.42 23.98 -9.17
CA PHE A 49 3.09 22.69 -9.39
C PHE A 49 2.17 21.52 -8.99
N TRP A 50 1.67 21.51 -7.76
CA TRP A 50 0.81 20.43 -7.28
C TRP A 50 -0.58 20.42 -7.92
N ARG A 51 -1.12 21.59 -8.28
CA ARG A 51 -2.34 21.70 -9.10
C ARG A 51 -2.19 20.98 -10.44
N LYS A 52 -1.03 21.02 -11.04
CA LYS A 52 -0.73 20.30 -12.28
C LYS A 52 -0.53 18.81 -12.03
N GLU A 53 0.29 18.46 -11.05
CA GLU A 53 0.60 17.04 -10.76
C GLU A 53 -0.63 16.28 -10.25
N GLY A 54 -1.55 16.90 -9.52
CA GLY A 54 -2.79 16.27 -9.08
C GLY A 54 -3.73 15.81 -10.20
N LYS A 55 -3.57 16.35 -11.42
CA LYS A 55 -4.36 15.93 -12.60
C LYS A 55 -3.97 14.56 -13.17
N ARG A 56 -2.93 13.94 -12.64
CA ARG A 56 -2.42 12.63 -13.09
C ARG A 56 -3.29 11.43 -12.68
N ILE A 57 -4.14 11.61 -11.68
CA ILE A 57 -5.08 10.63 -11.17
C ILE A 57 -6.52 11.02 -11.49
N SER A 58 -7.46 10.08 -11.38
CA SER A 58 -8.88 10.31 -11.62
C SER A 58 -9.56 10.74 -10.33
N TRP A 59 -10.31 11.83 -10.40
CA TRP A 59 -11.11 12.37 -9.30
C TRP A 59 -12.59 12.15 -9.58
N ILE A 60 -13.37 11.77 -8.57
CA ILE A 60 -14.84 11.74 -8.62
C ILE A 60 -15.32 13.18 -8.61
N LYS A 61 -14.94 13.93 -7.58
CA LYS A 61 -15.10 15.39 -7.52
C LYS A 61 -13.71 16.03 -7.63
N PRO A 62 -13.43 16.81 -8.68
CA PRO A 62 -12.16 17.51 -8.82
C PRO A 62 -11.89 18.48 -7.67
N TYR A 63 -10.66 18.50 -7.19
CA TYR A 63 -10.22 19.46 -6.17
C TYR A 63 -10.13 20.89 -6.73
N THR A 64 -10.37 21.86 -5.88
CA THR A 64 -10.08 23.28 -6.12
C THR A 64 -9.03 23.80 -5.14
N LYS A 65 -8.99 23.24 -3.94
CA LYS A 65 -8.05 23.55 -2.86
C LYS A 65 -6.84 22.62 -2.93
N ILE A 66 -5.65 23.20 -3.01
CA ILE A 66 -4.41 22.41 -3.17
C ILE A 66 -3.88 21.94 -1.84
N LYS A 67 -3.66 22.86 -0.92
CA LYS A 67 -3.15 22.54 0.42
C LYS A 67 -3.62 23.57 1.44
N ASP A 68 -3.69 23.11 2.66
CA ASP A 68 -3.76 23.92 3.88
C ASP A 68 -2.74 23.33 4.86
N VAL A 69 -1.58 23.96 4.97
CA VAL A 69 -0.43 23.45 5.71
C VAL A 69 0.08 24.49 6.67
N LYS A 70 0.10 24.12 7.95
CA LYS A 70 0.65 24.92 9.03
C LYS A 70 1.57 24.04 9.88
N TYR A 71 2.80 24.50 10.05
CA TYR A 71 3.76 23.89 10.97
C TYR A 71 4.05 24.87 12.11
N SER A 72 3.54 24.57 13.28
CA SER A 72 3.88 25.30 14.50
C SER A 72 4.12 24.30 15.64
N SER A 73 4.78 24.73 16.71
CA SER A 73 5.03 23.88 17.87
C SER A 73 3.75 23.44 18.61
N SER A 74 2.68 24.20 18.46
CA SER A 74 1.40 23.98 19.16
C SER A 74 0.26 23.50 18.24
N ASP A 75 0.42 23.64 16.91
CA ASP A 75 -0.67 23.37 15.96
C ASP A 75 -0.08 22.95 14.61
N VAL A 76 -0.20 21.65 14.31
CA VAL A 76 0.21 21.07 13.03
C VAL A 76 -1.05 20.72 12.25
N ASN A 77 -1.25 21.40 11.12
CA ASN A 77 -2.31 21.10 10.16
C ASN A 77 -1.70 20.78 8.81
N ILE A 78 -2.03 19.64 8.24
CA ILE A 78 -1.52 19.20 6.93
C ILE A 78 -2.69 18.63 6.16
N LYS A 79 -3.15 19.35 5.13
CA LYS A 79 -4.21 18.92 4.23
C LYS A 79 -3.81 19.15 2.80
N TRP A 80 -4.06 18.15 1.94
CA TRP A 80 -3.77 18.20 0.52
C TRP A 80 -4.99 17.82 -0.31
N PHE A 81 -5.31 18.62 -1.34
CA PHE A 81 -6.44 18.40 -2.26
C PHE A 81 -7.78 18.21 -1.53
N TYR A 82 -7.94 18.85 -0.38
CA TYR A 82 -8.88 18.49 0.69
C TYR A 82 -10.36 18.72 0.40
N ASP A 83 -10.73 19.30 -0.75
CA ASP A 83 -12.10 19.41 -1.24
C ASP A 83 -12.38 18.49 -2.43
N GLY A 84 -11.41 17.69 -2.84
CA GLY A 84 -11.54 16.67 -3.88
C GLY A 84 -11.93 15.32 -3.32
N THR A 85 -12.62 14.51 -4.14
CA THR A 85 -12.96 13.12 -3.78
C THR A 85 -12.50 12.15 -4.85
N LEU A 86 -12.16 10.94 -4.43
CA LEU A 86 -11.62 9.90 -5.28
C LEU A 86 -11.75 8.53 -4.61
N ASN A 87 -11.37 7.47 -5.33
CA ASN A 87 -11.14 6.15 -4.75
C ASN A 87 -9.81 5.58 -5.24
N ALA A 88 -9.01 5.06 -4.34
CA ALA A 88 -7.68 4.53 -4.67
C ALA A 88 -7.76 3.26 -5.51
N SER A 89 -8.66 2.33 -5.20
CA SER A 89 -8.86 1.09 -5.96
C SER A 89 -9.34 1.41 -7.39
N ALA A 90 -10.29 2.33 -7.55
CA ALA A 90 -10.77 2.77 -8.86
C ALA A 90 -9.65 3.40 -9.70
N ASN A 91 -8.75 4.16 -9.07
CA ASN A 91 -7.57 4.70 -9.74
C ASN A 91 -6.57 3.62 -10.18
N CYS A 92 -6.41 2.55 -9.40
CA CYS A 92 -5.51 1.46 -9.74
C CYS A 92 -6.09 0.50 -10.78
N ILE A 93 -7.41 0.34 -10.85
CA ILE A 93 -8.06 -0.72 -11.62
C ILE A 93 -9.06 -0.16 -12.64
N ASP A 94 -10.16 0.45 -12.17
CA ASP A 94 -11.34 0.76 -12.99
C ASP A 94 -11.02 1.70 -14.15
N ARG A 95 -10.20 2.74 -13.92
CA ARG A 95 -9.77 3.67 -14.96
C ARG A 95 -9.05 3.00 -16.14
N HIS A 96 -8.54 1.78 -15.95
CA HIS A 96 -7.81 1.02 -16.96
C HIS A 96 -8.71 0.03 -17.71
N LEU A 97 -9.90 -0.33 -17.21
CA LEU A 97 -10.74 -1.38 -17.78
C LEU A 97 -11.18 -1.07 -19.22
N LYS A 98 -11.52 0.18 -19.51
CA LYS A 98 -11.98 0.57 -20.85
C LYS A 98 -10.99 0.19 -21.95
N ASN A 99 -9.68 0.42 -21.74
CA ASN A 99 -8.66 0.30 -22.78
C ASN A 99 -7.66 -0.84 -22.53
N ASN A 100 -7.62 -1.39 -21.32
CA ASN A 100 -6.56 -2.31 -20.90
C ASN A 100 -7.10 -3.55 -20.15
N LYS A 101 -8.41 -3.85 -20.22
CA LYS A 101 -9.04 -4.93 -19.45
C LYS A 101 -8.33 -6.28 -19.56
N ASP A 102 -7.80 -6.59 -20.76
CA ASP A 102 -7.16 -7.85 -21.08
C ASP A 102 -5.61 -7.81 -20.92
N LYS A 103 -5.05 -6.64 -20.59
CA LYS A 103 -3.62 -6.52 -20.27
C LYS A 103 -3.33 -7.11 -18.91
N ILE A 104 -2.12 -7.65 -18.76
CA ILE A 104 -1.63 -8.13 -17.47
C ILE A 104 -1.42 -6.96 -16.53
N ALA A 105 -2.11 -7.01 -15.39
CA ALA A 105 -1.96 -6.06 -14.30
C ALA A 105 -0.93 -6.56 -13.28
N ILE A 106 -0.91 -7.88 -13.02
CA ILE A 106 -0.01 -8.52 -12.07
C ILE A 106 0.57 -9.78 -12.70
N THR A 107 1.89 -9.90 -12.68
CA THR A 107 2.59 -11.17 -12.86
C THR A 107 3.08 -11.64 -11.50
N TRP A 108 2.43 -12.66 -10.97
CA TRP A 108 2.85 -13.29 -9.72
C TRP A 108 3.75 -14.48 -10.01
N VAL A 109 4.85 -14.57 -9.24
CA VAL A 109 5.80 -15.67 -9.29
C VAL A 109 5.88 -16.28 -7.90
N GLY A 110 5.64 -17.57 -7.80
CA GLY A 110 5.71 -18.32 -6.54
C GLY A 110 7.15 -18.48 -6.02
N ASP A 111 7.27 -19.14 -4.90
CA ASP A 111 8.56 -19.51 -4.30
C ASP A 111 9.36 -20.44 -5.26
N ASP A 112 8.67 -21.38 -5.92
CA ASP A 112 9.18 -22.03 -7.15
C ASP A 112 8.88 -21.12 -8.35
N PRO A 113 9.91 -20.60 -9.05
CA PRO A 113 9.74 -19.73 -10.22
C PRO A 113 8.95 -20.34 -11.38
N LYS A 114 8.78 -21.65 -11.41
CA LYS A 114 7.93 -22.33 -12.40
C LYS A 114 6.44 -22.10 -12.13
N VAL A 115 6.08 -21.81 -10.90
CA VAL A 115 4.70 -21.52 -10.49
C VAL A 115 4.44 -20.03 -10.68
N GLN A 116 3.71 -19.69 -11.75
CA GLN A 116 3.43 -18.31 -12.12
C GLN A 116 1.93 -18.12 -12.39
N LYS A 117 1.43 -16.92 -12.09
CA LYS A 117 0.06 -16.52 -12.41
C LYS A 117 0.08 -15.12 -13.04
N LYS A 118 -0.49 -15.00 -14.22
CA LYS A 118 -0.72 -13.72 -14.92
C LYS A 118 -2.17 -13.31 -14.70
N ILE A 119 -2.38 -12.13 -14.16
CA ILE A 119 -3.69 -11.61 -13.78
C ILE A 119 -3.95 -10.36 -14.60
N THR A 120 -5.01 -10.38 -15.42
CA THR A 120 -5.42 -9.23 -16.22
C THR A 120 -6.11 -8.18 -15.34
N TYR A 121 -6.24 -6.93 -15.82
CA TYR A 121 -7.01 -5.89 -15.14
C TYR A 121 -8.46 -6.31 -14.88
N LYS A 122 -9.09 -7.02 -15.82
CA LYS A 122 -10.44 -7.54 -15.64
C LYS A 122 -10.52 -8.60 -14.53
N GLN A 123 -9.57 -9.53 -14.50
CA GLN A 123 -9.51 -10.54 -13.45
C GLN A 123 -9.22 -9.89 -12.09
N LEU A 124 -8.27 -8.95 -12.03
CA LEU A 124 -7.98 -8.19 -10.82
C LEU A 124 -9.21 -7.45 -10.30
N HIS A 125 -9.94 -6.77 -11.18
CA HIS A 125 -11.20 -6.10 -10.83
C HIS A 125 -12.20 -7.07 -10.21
N ASN A 126 -12.44 -8.21 -10.86
CA ASN A 126 -13.41 -9.19 -10.39
C ASN A 126 -13.05 -9.73 -9.00
N GLU A 127 -11.78 -10.10 -8.79
CA GLU A 127 -11.32 -10.63 -7.49
C GLU A 127 -11.36 -9.56 -6.40
N VAL A 128 -10.96 -8.33 -6.71
CA VAL A 128 -11.05 -7.21 -5.76
C VAL A 128 -12.51 -6.91 -5.39
N CYS A 129 -13.43 -6.92 -6.35
CA CYS A 129 -14.84 -6.70 -6.06
C CYS A 129 -15.45 -7.83 -5.22
N LYS A 130 -15.09 -9.09 -5.49
CA LYS A 130 -15.58 -10.23 -4.68
C LYS A 130 -15.11 -10.13 -3.23
N ILE A 131 -13.80 -9.89 -2.99
CA ILE A 131 -13.32 -9.76 -1.62
C ILE A 131 -13.89 -8.50 -0.95
N ALA A 132 -14.07 -7.39 -1.68
CA ALA A 132 -14.72 -6.19 -1.17
C ALA A 132 -16.15 -6.47 -0.68
N ASN A 133 -16.94 -7.18 -1.48
CA ASN A 133 -18.29 -7.60 -1.08
C ASN A 133 -18.26 -8.60 0.08
N GLY A 134 -17.36 -9.59 0.05
CA GLY A 134 -17.19 -10.55 1.14
C GLY A 134 -16.80 -9.89 2.46
N LEU A 135 -15.92 -8.89 2.43
CA LEU A 135 -15.57 -8.10 3.62
C LEU A 135 -16.79 -7.33 4.16
N LYS A 136 -17.61 -6.75 3.28
CA LYS A 136 -18.86 -6.09 3.68
C LYS A 136 -19.85 -7.07 4.32
N GLU A 137 -20.00 -8.29 3.79
CA GLU A 137 -20.89 -9.31 4.35
C GLU A 137 -20.48 -9.75 5.75
N ILE A 138 -19.18 -9.79 6.06
CA ILE A 138 -18.71 -10.09 7.42
C ILE A 138 -18.68 -8.87 8.34
N GLY A 139 -19.19 -7.72 7.88
CA GLY A 139 -19.42 -6.53 8.69
C GLY A 139 -18.40 -5.40 8.55
N VAL A 140 -17.41 -5.49 7.66
CA VAL A 140 -16.42 -4.40 7.43
C VAL A 140 -17.11 -3.19 6.81
N GLN A 141 -16.91 -2.02 7.41
CA GLN A 141 -17.46 -0.74 6.98
C GLN A 141 -16.37 0.27 6.66
N LYS A 142 -16.75 1.38 6.02
CA LYS A 142 -15.87 2.54 5.82
C LYS A 142 -15.28 3.01 7.14
N GLY A 143 -13.96 3.18 7.17
CA GLY A 143 -13.22 3.61 8.35
C GLY A 143 -12.75 2.48 9.28
N ASP A 144 -13.25 1.25 9.10
CA ASP A 144 -12.73 0.10 9.85
C ASP A 144 -11.29 -0.22 9.47
N ARG A 145 -10.53 -0.72 10.44
CA ARG A 145 -9.14 -1.18 10.21
C ARG A 145 -9.13 -2.68 9.96
N VAL A 146 -8.40 -3.06 8.92
CA VAL A 146 -8.20 -4.46 8.51
C VAL A 146 -6.71 -4.75 8.52
N THR A 147 -6.26 -5.57 9.44
CA THR A 147 -4.87 -6.05 9.48
C THR A 147 -4.68 -7.17 8.48
N ILE A 148 -3.63 -7.07 7.66
CA ILE A 148 -3.31 -8.07 6.64
C ILE A 148 -1.94 -8.68 6.96
N TYR A 149 -1.94 -9.94 7.37
CA TYR A 149 -0.75 -10.73 7.67
C TYR A 149 -0.63 -11.90 6.67
N LEU A 150 -0.11 -11.60 5.50
CA LEU A 150 0.04 -12.54 4.39
C LEU A 150 1.48 -12.52 3.85
N THR A 151 1.89 -13.63 3.24
CA THR A 151 3.06 -13.65 2.35
C THR A 151 2.71 -13.01 1.00
N MET A 152 3.69 -12.90 0.10
CA MET A 152 3.52 -12.27 -1.22
C MET A 152 2.70 -13.15 -2.17
N ILE A 153 1.41 -13.24 -1.93
CA ILE A 153 0.42 -13.95 -2.76
C ILE A 153 -0.57 -12.96 -3.39
N PRO A 154 -1.24 -13.30 -4.49
CA PRO A 154 -2.19 -12.39 -5.15
C PRO A 154 -3.28 -11.85 -4.23
N GLU A 155 -3.74 -12.66 -3.30
CA GLU A 155 -4.78 -12.33 -2.32
C GLU A 155 -4.38 -11.16 -1.40
N LEU A 156 -3.08 -10.93 -1.17
CA LEU A 156 -2.57 -9.74 -0.49
C LEU A 156 -2.96 -8.47 -1.27
N ALA A 157 -2.64 -8.44 -2.57
CA ALA A 157 -2.96 -7.29 -3.41
C ALA A 157 -4.48 -7.10 -3.58
N TYR A 158 -5.23 -8.19 -3.71
CA TYR A 158 -6.69 -8.13 -3.80
C TYR A 158 -7.30 -7.54 -2.54
N THR A 159 -6.86 -7.98 -1.36
CA THR A 159 -7.36 -7.50 -0.07
C THR A 159 -7.03 -6.03 0.16
N MET A 160 -5.80 -5.59 -0.15
CA MET A 160 -5.41 -4.17 -0.06
C MET A 160 -6.34 -3.28 -0.91
N LEU A 161 -6.55 -3.68 -2.17
CA LEU A 161 -7.36 -2.93 -3.11
C LEU A 161 -8.86 -3.01 -2.76
N ALA A 162 -9.31 -4.12 -2.16
CA ALA A 162 -10.67 -4.26 -1.67
C ALA A 162 -10.95 -3.34 -0.48
N CYS A 163 -10.04 -3.27 0.50
CA CYS A 163 -10.15 -2.31 1.60
C CYS A 163 -10.23 -0.88 1.07
N ALA A 164 -9.32 -0.49 0.17
CA ALA A 164 -9.33 0.82 -0.45
C ALA A 164 -10.63 1.08 -1.24
N ARG A 165 -11.24 0.03 -1.83
CA ARG A 165 -12.49 0.15 -2.59
C ARG A 165 -13.67 0.50 -1.73
N ILE A 166 -13.79 -0.10 -0.54
CA ILE A 166 -14.89 0.11 0.39
C ILE A 166 -14.61 1.17 1.47
N GLY A 167 -13.47 1.85 1.38
CA GLY A 167 -13.08 2.88 2.34
C GLY A 167 -12.59 2.34 3.68
N ALA A 168 -12.27 1.04 3.79
CA ALA A 168 -11.61 0.47 4.95
C ALA A 168 -10.11 0.76 4.93
N ILE A 169 -9.51 0.88 6.11
CA ILE A 169 -8.11 1.24 6.32
C ILE A 169 -7.30 -0.04 6.51
N HIS A 170 -6.41 -0.38 5.57
CA HIS A 170 -5.60 -1.57 5.73
C HIS A 170 -4.28 -1.30 6.45
N SER A 171 -3.85 -2.27 7.27
CA SER A 171 -2.55 -2.28 7.92
C SER A 171 -1.83 -3.59 7.56
N ILE A 172 -0.73 -3.48 6.81
CA ILE A 172 0.01 -4.67 6.34
C ILE A 172 1.12 -5.00 7.32
N ILE A 173 1.18 -6.28 7.69
CA ILE A 173 2.24 -6.86 8.50
C ILE A 173 3.01 -7.86 7.66
N PHE A 174 4.33 -7.78 7.71
CA PHE A 174 5.21 -8.68 6.98
C PHE A 174 5.09 -10.13 7.48
N GLY A 175 4.85 -11.07 6.55
CA GLY A 175 4.76 -12.50 6.86
C GLY A 175 6.07 -13.05 7.42
N GLY A 176 6.06 -13.37 8.71
CA GLY A 176 7.22 -13.82 9.46
C GLY A 176 7.52 -12.98 10.71
N PHE A 177 6.67 -11.99 11.02
CA PHE A 177 6.74 -11.31 12.32
C PHE A 177 6.21 -12.22 13.44
N SER A 178 6.69 -11.96 14.68
CA SER A 178 6.27 -12.68 15.88
C SER A 178 4.84 -12.34 16.30
N PRO A 179 4.17 -13.23 17.07
CA PRO A 179 2.83 -12.96 17.60
C PRO A 179 2.72 -11.64 18.35
N ASP A 180 3.65 -11.31 19.25
CA ASP A 180 3.67 -10.02 19.97
C ASP A 180 3.71 -8.82 19.03
N SER A 181 4.48 -8.96 17.96
CA SER A 181 4.63 -7.91 16.95
C SER A 181 3.36 -7.67 16.14
N ILE A 182 2.56 -8.71 15.95
CA ILE A 182 1.25 -8.67 15.29
C ILE A 182 0.22 -8.08 16.26
N ALA A 183 0.12 -8.62 17.48
CA ALA A 183 -0.80 -8.16 18.51
C ALA A 183 -0.61 -6.67 18.82
N GLY A 184 0.65 -6.23 18.97
CA GLY A 184 0.96 -4.84 19.22
C GLY A 184 0.46 -3.88 18.14
N ARG A 185 0.47 -4.30 16.86
CA ARG A 185 -0.05 -3.47 15.74
C ARG A 185 -1.57 -3.51 15.64
N ILE A 186 -2.18 -4.66 15.89
CA ILE A 186 -3.65 -4.80 15.91
C ILE A 186 -4.23 -3.89 16.99
N ASN A 187 -3.67 -3.93 18.19
CA ASN A 187 -4.14 -3.13 19.32
C ASN A 187 -3.85 -1.64 19.14
N ASP A 188 -2.68 -1.28 18.58
CA ASP A 188 -2.31 0.14 18.36
C ASP A 188 -3.22 0.85 17.34
N CYS A 189 -3.73 0.13 16.34
CA CYS A 189 -4.65 0.70 15.36
C CYS A 189 -6.11 0.31 15.56
N ASP A 190 -6.46 -0.36 16.65
CA ASP A 190 -7.82 -0.85 16.93
C ASP A 190 -8.41 -1.64 15.74
N SER A 191 -7.67 -2.63 15.24
CA SER A 191 -8.10 -3.41 14.09
C SER A 191 -9.09 -4.51 14.52
N ASP A 192 -10.32 -4.43 13.99
CA ASP A 192 -11.39 -5.39 14.28
C ASP A 192 -11.36 -6.62 13.39
N TYR A 193 -10.62 -6.57 12.29
CA TYR A 193 -10.57 -7.61 11.26
C TYR A 193 -9.13 -7.97 10.92
N VAL A 194 -8.90 -9.27 10.74
CA VAL A 194 -7.59 -9.80 10.34
C VAL A 194 -7.75 -10.68 9.10
N VAL A 195 -6.83 -10.55 8.16
CA VAL A 195 -6.72 -11.44 6.99
C VAL A 195 -5.37 -12.13 7.03
N THR A 196 -5.37 -13.46 7.05
CA THR A 196 -4.19 -14.30 7.09
C THR A 196 -4.31 -15.49 6.13
N ALA A 197 -3.39 -16.41 6.15
CA ALA A 197 -3.48 -17.69 5.43
C ALA A 197 -3.27 -18.86 6.39
N ASP A 198 -3.66 -20.06 5.96
CA ASP A 198 -3.29 -21.28 6.66
C ASP A 198 -1.79 -21.30 6.91
N GLU A 199 -1.02 -21.25 5.83
CA GLU A 199 0.44 -21.21 5.86
C GLU A 199 0.99 -20.32 4.75
N GLY A 200 2.25 -19.91 4.89
CA GLY A 200 3.03 -19.26 3.84
C GLY A 200 4.17 -20.15 3.38
N VAL A 201 4.68 -19.91 2.17
CA VAL A 201 5.90 -20.56 1.66
C VAL A 201 6.94 -19.49 1.39
N ARG A 202 8.16 -19.70 1.91
CA ARG A 202 9.28 -18.78 1.70
C ARG A 202 10.61 -19.52 1.77
N GLY A 203 11.41 -19.46 0.71
CA GLY A 203 12.70 -20.12 0.61
C GLY A 203 12.59 -21.65 0.80
N GLY A 204 11.53 -22.27 0.28
CA GLY A 204 11.27 -23.70 0.43
C GLY A 204 10.79 -24.12 1.83
N LYS A 205 10.54 -23.16 2.74
CA LYS A 205 10.04 -23.43 4.10
C LYS A 205 8.60 -23.00 4.24
N THR A 206 7.83 -23.78 4.98
CA THR A 206 6.47 -23.45 5.38
C THR A 206 6.49 -22.56 6.63
N ILE A 207 5.70 -21.50 6.61
CA ILE A 207 5.52 -20.58 7.74
C ILE A 207 4.08 -20.74 8.23
N PRO A 208 3.83 -21.12 9.49
CA PRO A 208 2.50 -21.38 10.02
C PRO A 208 1.76 -20.07 10.35
N LEU A 209 1.30 -19.35 9.31
CA LEU A 209 0.73 -18.00 9.48
C LEU A 209 -0.49 -17.98 10.38
N LYS A 210 -1.40 -18.97 10.23
CA LYS A 210 -2.61 -19.08 11.07
C LYS A 210 -2.26 -19.31 12.54
N SER A 211 -1.33 -20.23 12.83
CA SER A 211 -0.90 -20.50 14.20
C SER A 211 -0.27 -19.27 14.87
N ILE A 212 0.59 -18.54 14.14
CA ILE A 212 1.18 -17.28 14.61
C ILE A 212 0.10 -16.22 14.84
N THR A 213 -0.89 -16.17 13.94
CA THR A 213 -2.03 -15.25 14.09
C THR A 213 -2.88 -15.61 15.31
N ASP A 214 -3.19 -16.89 15.54
CA ASP A 214 -3.99 -17.33 16.68
C ASP A 214 -3.33 -16.98 18.02
N GLU A 215 -2.01 -17.17 18.12
CA GLU A 215 -1.23 -16.76 19.29
C GLU A 215 -1.32 -15.23 19.50
N ALA A 216 -1.18 -14.43 18.44
CA ALA A 216 -1.32 -12.97 18.54
C ALA A 216 -2.73 -12.55 18.96
N LEU A 217 -3.77 -13.26 18.50
CA LEU A 217 -5.16 -12.93 18.77
C LEU A 217 -5.60 -13.24 20.20
N MET A 218 -4.83 -14.02 20.97
CA MET A 218 -5.06 -14.18 22.41
C MET A 218 -4.97 -12.85 23.16
N ASP A 219 -4.13 -11.92 22.66
CA ASP A 219 -3.96 -10.56 23.21
C ASP A 219 -4.78 -9.49 22.48
N CYS A 220 -5.68 -9.89 21.56
CA CYS A 220 -6.48 -8.99 20.73
C CYS A 220 -7.98 -9.27 20.86
N PRO A 221 -8.62 -9.04 22.02
CA PRO A 221 -10.00 -9.44 22.28
C PRO A 221 -11.04 -8.72 21.43
N ASN A 222 -10.69 -7.61 20.81
CA ASN A 222 -11.59 -6.81 19.97
C ASN A 222 -11.72 -7.32 18.54
N VAL A 223 -10.88 -8.27 18.12
CA VAL A 223 -10.93 -8.83 16.75
C VAL A 223 -12.20 -9.63 16.55
N LYS A 224 -13.07 -9.17 15.65
CA LYS A 224 -14.38 -9.76 15.36
C LYS A 224 -14.29 -10.94 14.41
N LYS A 225 -13.46 -10.83 13.37
CA LYS A 225 -13.31 -11.87 12.34
C LYS A 225 -11.85 -12.01 11.87
N CYS A 226 -11.47 -13.25 11.61
CA CYS A 226 -10.21 -13.64 10.99
C CYS A 226 -10.48 -14.37 9.68
N VAL A 227 -10.17 -13.75 8.56
CA VAL A 227 -10.34 -14.32 7.22
C VAL A 227 -9.08 -15.10 6.85
N VAL A 228 -9.25 -16.38 6.50
CA VAL A 228 -8.13 -17.30 6.26
C VAL A 228 -8.08 -17.72 4.79
N VAL A 229 -6.99 -17.40 4.11
CA VAL A 229 -6.71 -17.87 2.75
C VAL A 229 -6.17 -19.30 2.82
N LYS A 230 -6.77 -20.23 2.09
CA LYS A 230 -6.27 -21.61 1.94
C LYS A 230 -5.15 -21.63 0.91
N ARG A 231 -3.90 -21.56 1.36
CA ARG A 231 -2.70 -21.48 0.50
C ARG A 231 -2.06 -22.84 0.26
N THR A 232 -1.82 -23.61 1.30
CA THR A 232 -1.14 -24.92 1.23
C THR A 232 -2.10 -26.07 1.52
N GLY A 233 -3.15 -25.82 2.27
CA GLY A 233 -4.08 -26.83 2.74
C GLY A 233 -3.57 -27.61 3.95
N GLY A 234 -2.56 -27.07 4.67
CA GLY A 234 -2.08 -27.62 5.92
C GLY A 234 -3.16 -27.62 6.99
N GLU A 235 -2.98 -28.49 7.99
CA GLU A 235 -3.88 -28.54 9.17
C GLU A 235 -3.67 -27.30 10.04
N ILE A 236 -4.79 -26.66 10.42
CA ILE A 236 -4.79 -25.45 11.24
C ILE A 236 -5.84 -25.57 12.35
N SER A 237 -5.60 -24.89 13.46
CA SER A 237 -6.63 -24.65 14.47
C SER A 237 -7.72 -23.73 13.91
N TRP A 238 -8.96 -23.93 14.36
CA TRP A 238 -10.12 -23.20 13.87
C TRP A 238 -11.03 -22.78 15.01
N ASP A 239 -11.44 -21.52 15.00
CA ASP A 239 -12.41 -20.95 15.92
C ASP A 239 -13.66 -20.53 15.15
N ASP A 240 -14.73 -21.31 15.22
CA ASP A 240 -15.99 -21.10 14.48
C ASP A 240 -16.67 -19.76 14.79
N SER A 241 -16.38 -19.16 15.93
CA SER A 241 -16.94 -17.86 16.31
C SER A 241 -16.27 -16.68 15.59
N ARG A 242 -15.01 -16.85 15.19
CA ARG A 242 -14.14 -15.81 14.66
C ARG A 242 -13.67 -16.07 13.23
N ASP A 243 -13.27 -17.31 12.93
CA ASP A 243 -12.58 -17.66 11.69
C ASP A 243 -13.55 -17.88 10.53
N VAL A 244 -13.19 -17.38 9.36
CA VAL A 244 -13.95 -17.59 8.12
C VAL A 244 -12.98 -17.81 6.96
N TRP A 245 -13.33 -18.73 6.07
CA TRP A 245 -12.51 -18.98 4.89
C TRP A 245 -12.66 -17.85 3.86
N TYR A 246 -11.55 -17.40 3.29
CA TYR A 246 -11.52 -16.41 2.21
C TYR A 246 -12.39 -16.85 1.02
N HIS A 247 -12.31 -18.11 0.63
CA HIS A 247 -13.08 -18.62 -0.49
C HIS A 247 -14.59 -18.69 -0.20
N ASP A 248 -15.01 -18.87 1.05
CA ASP A 248 -16.42 -18.88 1.40
C ASP A 248 -17.04 -17.49 1.32
N ILE A 249 -16.37 -16.46 1.83
CA ILE A 249 -16.86 -15.09 1.74
C ILE A 249 -16.77 -14.49 0.31
N THR A 250 -16.07 -15.16 -0.61
CA THR A 250 -15.94 -14.70 -2.01
C THR A 250 -16.73 -15.53 -3.02
N LYS A 251 -17.30 -16.67 -2.59
CA LYS A 251 -17.91 -17.66 -3.50
C LYS A 251 -19.21 -17.18 -4.14
N ASN A 252 -20.12 -16.60 -3.35
CA ASN A 252 -21.49 -16.31 -3.77
C ASN A 252 -21.79 -14.80 -3.84
N VAL A 253 -20.76 -13.97 -3.93
CA VAL A 253 -20.89 -12.52 -3.99
C VAL A 253 -20.71 -11.99 -5.41
N SER A 254 -21.21 -10.79 -5.66
CA SER A 254 -21.06 -10.11 -6.95
C SER A 254 -19.59 -9.85 -7.26
N SER A 255 -19.20 -9.99 -8.54
CA SER A 255 -17.92 -9.55 -9.08
C SER A 255 -17.90 -8.04 -9.43
N TYR A 256 -18.93 -7.31 -9.02
CA TYR A 256 -19.01 -5.85 -9.06
C TYR A 256 -19.28 -5.29 -7.66
N CYS A 257 -18.53 -4.28 -7.30
CA CYS A 257 -18.67 -3.52 -6.06
C CYS A 257 -18.40 -2.05 -6.39
N GLU A 258 -19.35 -1.16 -6.14
CA GLU A 258 -19.16 0.28 -6.36
C GLU A 258 -18.02 0.80 -5.49
N PRO A 259 -17.06 1.58 -6.04
CA PRO A 259 -16.02 2.19 -5.22
C PRO A 259 -16.62 3.27 -4.32
N GLU A 260 -16.31 3.22 -3.03
CA GLU A 260 -16.70 4.24 -2.05
C GLU A 260 -16.08 5.59 -2.41
N GLU A 261 -16.86 6.66 -2.37
CA GLU A 261 -16.37 8.02 -2.55
C GLU A 261 -15.62 8.47 -1.29
N MET A 262 -14.30 8.67 -1.43
CA MET A 262 -13.41 9.06 -0.34
C MET A 262 -12.99 10.51 -0.52
N ASN A 263 -12.98 11.29 0.57
CA ASN A 263 -12.29 12.58 0.57
C ASN A 263 -10.78 12.37 0.41
N ALA A 264 -10.08 13.34 -0.19
CA ALA A 264 -8.63 13.25 -0.38
C ALA A 264 -7.84 13.07 0.93
N GLU A 265 -8.38 13.56 2.05
CA GLU A 265 -7.78 13.43 3.39
C GLU A 265 -8.30 12.23 4.19
N ASP A 266 -9.25 11.46 3.65
CA ASP A 266 -9.68 10.22 4.30
C ASP A 266 -8.51 9.24 4.38
N PRO A 267 -8.35 8.52 5.51
CA PRO A 267 -7.33 7.50 5.70
C PRO A 267 -7.40 6.41 4.61
N LEU A 268 -6.24 5.99 4.14
CA LEU A 268 -6.09 4.90 3.17
C LEU A 268 -5.46 3.66 3.78
N PHE A 269 -4.33 3.83 4.47
CA PHE A 269 -3.63 2.73 5.11
C PHE A 269 -2.70 3.20 6.24
N ILE A 270 -2.30 2.25 7.08
CA ILE A 270 -1.33 2.44 8.15
C ILE A 270 -0.12 1.55 7.89
N LEU A 271 1.08 2.13 7.91
CA LEU A 271 2.34 1.38 7.88
C LEU A 271 3.15 1.66 9.14
N TYR A 272 3.66 0.59 9.74
CA TYR A 272 4.49 0.67 10.92
C TYR A 272 5.97 0.76 10.56
N THR A 273 6.63 1.78 11.11
CA THR A 273 8.07 1.97 10.98
C THR A 273 8.78 1.62 12.29
N SER A 274 10.06 1.23 12.21
CA SER A 274 10.92 1.10 13.39
C SER A 274 11.11 2.47 14.02
N GLY A 275 10.42 2.72 15.13
CA GLY A 275 10.56 3.98 15.86
C GLY A 275 11.92 4.11 16.55
N SER A 276 12.42 5.34 16.71
CA SER A 276 13.62 5.64 17.49
C SER A 276 13.51 5.26 18.99
N THR A 277 12.29 4.99 19.46
CA THR A 277 11.97 4.67 20.88
C THR A 277 11.78 3.18 21.14
N GLY A 278 12.11 2.30 20.19
CA GLY A 278 11.98 0.84 20.32
C GLY A 278 10.59 0.28 19.98
N LYS A 279 9.50 1.01 20.17
CA LYS A 279 8.17 0.59 19.71
C LYS A 279 7.90 1.05 18.28
N PRO A 280 7.35 0.20 17.42
CA PRO A 280 6.93 0.61 16.08
C PRO A 280 5.90 1.74 16.15
N LYS A 281 5.99 2.69 15.21
CA LYS A 281 5.03 3.79 15.09
C LYS A 281 4.21 3.62 13.83
N GLY A 282 2.88 3.67 13.95
CA GLY A 282 1.95 3.65 12.82
C GLY A 282 1.96 5.00 12.10
N VAL A 283 2.27 4.98 10.81
CA VAL A 283 2.19 6.15 9.93
C VAL A 283 0.91 6.03 9.11
N LEU A 284 -0.04 6.94 9.37
CA LEU A 284 -1.29 7.02 8.62
C LEU A 284 -1.07 7.79 7.32
N HIS A 285 -1.43 7.17 6.20
CA HIS A 285 -1.43 7.79 4.89
C HIS A 285 -2.86 8.11 4.45
N THR A 286 -3.08 9.34 3.96
CA THR A 286 -4.37 9.77 3.39
C THR A 286 -4.42 9.51 1.89
N THR A 287 -5.62 9.48 1.32
CA THR A 287 -5.87 8.93 -0.02
C THR A 287 -5.30 9.78 -1.15
N GLY A 288 -5.65 11.07 -1.20
CA GLY A 288 -5.36 11.91 -2.37
C GLY A 288 -3.89 12.27 -2.53
N GLY A 289 -3.29 12.82 -1.48
CA GLY A 289 -1.89 13.23 -1.48
C GLY A 289 -0.95 12.06 -1.74
N TYR A 290 -1.21 10.92 -1.12
CA TYR A 290 -0.43 9.70 -1.34
C TYR A 290 -0.48 9.25 -2.80
N LEU A 291 -1.69 9.13 -3.39
CA LEU A 291 -1.83 8.67 -4.78
C LEU A 291 -1.15 9.60 -5.79
N VAL A 292 -1.29 10.90 -5.63
CA VAL A 292 -0.62 11.88 -6.50
C VAL A 292 0.89 11.71 -6.41
N TYR A 293 1.44 11.65 -5.19
CA TYR A 293 2.87 11.52 -4.97
C TYR A 293 3.42 10.18 -5.45
N ALA A 294 2.75 9.07 -5.13
CA ALA A 294 3.16 7.73 -5.55
C ALA A 294 3.14 7.60 -7.09
N SER A 295 2.09 8.10 -7.75
CA SER A 295 1.99 8.12 -9.22
C SER A 295 3.10 8.95 -9.86
N MET A 296 3.42 10.13 -9.29
CA MET A 296 4.49 11.00 -9.78
C MET A 296 5.86 10.32 -9.62
N THR A 297 6.13 9.77 -8.45
CA THR A 297 7.39 9.07 -8.14
C THR A 297 7.59 7.87 -9.06
N HIS A 298 6.55 7.06 -9.26
CA HIS A 298 6.60 5.89 -10.13
C HIS A 298 6.98 6.26 -11.56
N GLN A 299 6.39 7.32 -12.11
CA GLN A 299 6.72 7.78 -13.45
C GLN A 299 8.08 8.46 -13.55
N TYR A 300 8.39 9.42 -12.65
CA TYR A 300 9.56 10.27 -12.80
C TYR A 300 10.84 9.66 -12.24
N ILE A 301 10.74 8.99 -11.08
CA ILE A 301 11.93 8.45 -10.40
C ILE A 301 12.21 7.02 -10.88
N PHE A 302 11.20 6.15 -10.90
CA PHE A 302 11.36 4.79 -11.40
C PHE A 302 11.31 4.68 -12.93
N ASN A 303 11.08 5.81 -13.61
CA ASN A 303 11.12 5.90 -15.08
C ASN A 303 10.15 4.93 -15.78
N TYR A 304 9.04 4.59 -15.12
CA TYR A 304 8.05 3.66 -15.64
C TYR A 304 7.47 4.09 -16.98
N LYS A 305 7.39 3.18 -17.94
CA LYS A 305 6.81 3.36 -19.27
C LYS A 305 5.79 2.28 -19.56
N PRO A 306 4.79 2.57 -20.41
CA PRO A 306 3.91 1.52 -20.91
C PRO A 306 4.73 0.38 -21.55
N LYS A 307 4.49 -0.86 -21.11
CA LYS A 307 5.17 -2.10 -21.47
C LYS A 307 6.37 -2.49 -20.59
N ASP A 308 6.77 -1.70 -19.61
CA ASP A 308 7.71 -2.16 -18.59
C ASP A 308 7.04 -3.21 -17.71
N ILE A 309 7.84 -4.19 -17.26
CA ILE A 309 7.42 -5.29 -16.36
C ILE A 309 8.23 -5.19 -15.08
#